data_7c8e35d8b12d7a501e30dcbab3c9e181
#
_entry.id   7c8e35d8b12d7a501e30dcbab3c9e181
#
_cell.length_a   1.000
_cell.length_b   1.000
_cell.length_c   1.000
_cell.angle_alpha   90.00
_cell.angle_beta   90.00
_cell.angle_gamma   90.00
#
_symmetry.space_group_name_H-M   'P 1'
#
loop_
_entity.id
_entity.type
_entity.pdbx_description
1 polymer ?
#
loop_
_entity_poly.entity_id
_entity_poly.type
_entity_poly.pdbx_seq_one_letter_code
_entity_poly.pdbx_strand_id
1 'polypeptide(L)'
;MTYDLFETNEEMYPVIEAGAVSYDAVCPSDYMIQKMVENGLLAEINFENVPNIANIDPVYLEKSKAFDPENRYSVPYTWGTVGIIYNVQKLEELGVPAPTKWSDLWDERLKGEILMQDSVRDAFMVALKELGYSMNTTDVGELEEAKKLLLAQKPLVQAYVVDQVRDKMLNGEAAVGVIYSGELLYLQEEAETLDLDYDLEYVLPKEGTNLWIDSWVIPDNAKNKENAEKWINFLCRPDIAVKNFEYITYATPNKAAFEILDPEYQENKSVFPDTDELENSEVYSYLGTEADDLYNALWKEVKSQ
;
A
#
# COMPACT_ATOMS: atom_id res chain seq x y z
N MET A 1 10.18 -19.28 -16.06
CA MET A 1 10.25 -18.09 -15.20
C MET A 1 10.24 -18.57 -13.76
N THR A 2 11.14 -18.07 -12.93
CA THR A 2 11.12 -18.27 -11.47
C THR A 2 10.47 -17.04 -10.86
N TYR A 3 9.64 -17.23 -9.86
CA TYR A 3 8.92 -16.16 -9.19
C TYR A 3 9.10 -16.31 -7.68
N ASP A 4 9.60 -15.27 -7.03
CA ASP A 4 9.82 -15.21 -5.60
C ASP A 4 8.95 -14.10 -5.02
N LEU A 5 8.43 -14.31 -3.81
CA LEU A 5 7.61 -13.34 -3.07
C LEU A 5 8.41 -12.78 -1.89
N PHE A 6 8.19 -11.50 -1.62
CA PHE A 6 8.63 -10.81 -0.41
C PHE A 6 7.40 -10.17 0.23
N GLU A 7 7.28 -10.27 1.54
CA GLU A 7 6.14 -9.68 2.26
C GLU A 7 6.28 -8.16 2.38
N THR A 8 7.53 -7.65 2.44
CA THR A 8 7.82 -6.22 2.59
C THR A 8 8.97 -5.77 1.70
N ASN A 9 9.01 -4.47 1.40
CA ASN A 9 10.15 -3.85 0.73
C ASN A 9 11.45 -3.97 1.55
N GLU A 10 11.34 -3.96 2.87
CA GLU A 10 12.45 -4.08 3.81
C GLU A 10 13.09 -5.47 3.78
N GLU A 11 12.33 -6.51 3.45
CA GLU A 11 12.85 -7.86 3.23
C GLU A 11 13.50 -8.00 1.85
N MET A 12 12.90 -7.39 0.83
CA MET A 12 13.40 -7.44 -0.54
C MET A 12 14.72 -6.67 -0.70
N TYR A 13 14.80 -5.44 -0.17
CA TYR A 13 15.91 -4.52 -0.42
C TYR A 13 17.29 -5.09 -0.10
N PRO A 14 17.53 -5.69 1.10
CA PRO A 14 18.85 -6.26 1.42
C PRO A 14 19.27 -7.39 0.46
N VAL A 15 18.31 -8.14 -0.09
CA VAL A 15 18.61 -9.22 -1.04
C VAL A 15 19.06 -8.66 -2.37
N ILE A 16 18.43 -7.58 -2.85
CA ILE A 16 18.83 -6.88 -4.07
C ILE A 16 20.18 -6.19 -3.86
N GLU A 17 20.35 -5.43 -2.76
CA GLU A 17 21.57 -4.70 -2.45
C GLU A 17 22.79 -5.62 -2.32
N ALA A 18 22.64 -6.79 -1.70
CA ALA A 18 23.69 -7.78 -1.59
C ALA A 18 24.12 -8.37 -2.94
N GLY A 19 23.28 -8.29 -3.98
CA GLY A 19 23.57 -8.78 -5.33
C GLY A 19 23.84 -10.28 -5.43
N ALA A 20 23.55 -11.05 -4.38
CA ALA A 20 23.80 -12.49 -4.34
C ALA A 20 22.84 -13.28 -5.22
N VAL A 21 21.63 -12.77 -5.42
CA VAL A 21 20.63 -13.26 -6.36
C VAL A 21 20.44 -12.21 -7.45
N SER A 22 20.43 -12.65 -8.71
CA SER A 22 20.18 -11.76 -9.84
C SER A 22 18.72 -11.92 -10.26
N TYR A 23 17.89 -10.93 -9.92
CA TYR A 23 16.53 -10.81 -10.44
C TYR A 23 16.55 -10.05 -11.77
N ASP A 24 15.71 -10.46 -12.70
CA ASP A 24 15.57 -9.76 -13.99
C ASP A 24 14.54 -8.60 -13.89
N ALA A 25 13.56 -8.70 -12.99
CA ALA A 25 12.65 -7.64 -12.64
C ALA A 25 12.18 -7.80 -11.20
N VAL A 26 11.86 -6.69 -10.53
CA VAL A 26 11.25 -6.63 -9.19
C VAL A 26 10.16 -5.58 -9.18
N CYS A 27 9.21 -5.70 -8.26
CA CYS A 27 8.06 -4.77 -8.16
C CYS A 27 7.97 -4.17 -6.74
N PRO A 28 8.82 -3.19 -6.40
CA PRO A 28 8.76 -2.47 -5.14
C PRO A 28 7.78 -1.30 -5.16
N SER A 29 7.52 -0.76 -3.98
CA SER A 29 6.74 0.48 -3.81
C SER A 29 7.61 1.73 -4.02
N ASP A 30 6.96 2.86 -4.17
CA ASP A 30 7.47 4.21 -4.46
C ASP A 30 8.77 4.60 -3.71
N TYR A 31 8.73 4.71 -2.36
CA TYR A 31 9.90 5.10 -1.56
C TYR A 31 11.09 4.15 -1.69
N MET A 32 10.81 2.86 -1.92
CA MET A 32 11.86 1.86 -2.12
C MET A 32 12.48 1.99 -3.51
N ILE A 33 11.69 2.33 -4.54
CA ILE A 33 12.22 2.66 -5.86
C ILE A 33 13.15 3.86 -5.76
N GLN A 34 12.75 4.92 -5.06
CA GLN A 34 13.59 6.09 -4.83
C GLN A 34 14.92 5.70 -4.18
N LYS A 35 14.87 4.92 -3.09
CA LYS A 35 16.06 4.40 -2.41
C LYS A 35 16.97 3.60 -3.34
N MET A 36 16.39 2.73 -4.16
CA MET A 36 17.16 1.91 -5.12
C MET A 36 17.78 2.78 -6.22
N VAL A 37 17.09 3.82 -6.71
CA VAL A 37 17.64 4.79 -7.68
C VAL A 37 18.82 5.53 -7.08
N GLU A 38 18.66 6.08 -5.87
CA GLU A 38 19.72 6.84 -5.17
C GLU A 38 20.96 5.99 -4.89
N ASN A 39 20.79 4.68 -4.64
CA ASN A 39 21.90 3.75 -4.41
C ASN A 39 22.43 3.10 -5.70
N GLY A 40 21.93 3.49 -6.88
CA GLY A 40 22.42 2.99 -8.17
C GLY A 40 22.16 1.51 -8.42
N LEU A 41 21.09 0.95 -7.84
CA LEU A 41 20.74 -0.46 -7.91
C LEU A 41 19.83 -0.81 -9.10
N LEU A 42 19.41 0.19 -9.90
CA LEU A 42 18.49 0.01 -11.01
C LEU A 42 19.11 0.32 -12.36
N ALA A 43 18.75 -0.46 -13.36
CA ALA A 43 19.06 -0.20 -14.77
C ALA A 43 17.96 0.66 -15.41
N GLU A 44 18.33 1.65 -16.21
CA GLU A 44 17.37 2.41 -17.03
C GLU A 44 16.61 1.49 -17.98
N ILE A 45 15.30 1.67 -18.10
CA ILE A 45 14.44 0.92 -19.02
C ILE A 45 14.58 1.47 -20.44
N ASN A 46 14.77 0.59 -21.42
CA ASN A 46 14.63 0.99 -22.82
C ASN A 46 13.14 0.95 -23.22
N PHE A 47 12.48 2.09 -23.21
CA PHE A 47 11.05 2.21 -23.52
C PHE A 47 10.69 1.86 -24.98
N GLU A 48 11.66 1.72 -25.88
CA GLU A 48 11.40 1.15 -27.23
C GLU A 48 10.94 -0.32 -27.12
N ASN A 49 11.35 -1.03 -26.07
CA ASN A 49 10.92 -2.40 -25.76
C ASN A 49 9.61 -2.45 -24.93
N VAL A 50 9.10 -1.29 -24.45
CA VAL A 50 7.91 -1.17 -23.61
C VAL A 50 6.86 -0.22 -24.22
N PRO A 51 6.47 -0.38 -25.50
CA PRO A 51 5.54 0.53 -26.17
C PRO A 51 4.15 0.57 -25.51
N ASN A 52 3.73 -0.47 -24.81
CA ASN A 52 2.45 -0.52 -24.11
C ASN A 52 2.39 0.39 -22.85
N ILE A 53 3.49 1.04 -22.47
CA ILE A 53 3.46 2.09 -21.43
C ILE A 53 2.48 3.23 -21.81
N ALA A 54 2.21 3.40 -23.10
CA ALA A 54 1.20 4.36 -23.60
C ALA A 54 -0.22 4.07 -23.09
N ASN A 55 -0.49 2.89 -22.54
CA ASN A 55 -1.77 2.54 -21.92
C ASN A 55 -1.85 2.99 -20.45
N ILE A 56 -0.73 3.34 -19.82
CA ILE A 56 -0.72 3.86 -18.45
C ILE A 56 -1.27 5.29 -18.47
N ASP A 57 -2.14 5.60 -17.53
CA ASP A 57 -2.68 6.94 -17.39
C ASP A 57 -1.54 7.93 -17.04
N PRO A 58 -1.42 9.05 -17.80
CA PRO A 58 -0.39 10.05 -17.55
C PRO A 58 -0.35 10.59 -16.11
N VAL A 59 -1.46 10.52 -15.39
CA VAL A 59 -1.55 10.96 -13.99
C VAL A 59 -0.64 10.13 -13.09
N TYR A 60 -0.54 8.82 -13.30
CA TYR A 60 0.35 7.96 -12.50
C TYR A 60 1.80 8.10 -12.91
N LEU A 61 2.08 8.35 -14.20
CA LEU A 61 3.44 8.69 -14.64
C LEU A 61 3.91 10.04 -14.05
N GLU A 62 3.01 11.00 -13.90
CA GLU A 62 3.33 12.27 -13.23
C GLU A 62 3.57 12.10 -11.73
N LYS A 63 2.72 11.31 -11.05
CA LYS A 63 2.90 10.96 -9.63
C LYS A 63 4.21 10.18 -9.40
N SER A 64 4.60 9.29 -10.31
CA SER A 64 5.85 8.51 -10.23
C SER A 64 7.10 9.39 -10.24
N LYS A 65 7.03 10.62 -10.74
CA LYS A 65 8.17 11.55 -10.69
C LYS A 65 8.59 11.92 -9.25
N ALA A 66 7.75 11.66 -8.26
CA ALA A 66 8.12 11.85 -6.86
C ALA A 66 9.26 10.92 -6.43
N PHE A 67 9.36 9.72 -7.02
CA PHE A 67 10.36 8.72 -6.69
C PHE A 67 11.26 8.31 -7.88
N ASP A 68 10.86 8.59 -9.11
CA ASP A 68 11.62 8.43 -10.36
C ASP A 68 11.47 9.70 -11.22
N PRO A 69 12.23 10.79 -10.93
CA PRO A 69 11.95 12.13 -11.45
C PRO A 69 11.87 12.27 -12.98
N GLU A 70 12.52 11.38 -13.70
CA GLU A 70 12.52 11.38 -15.17
C GLU A 70 11.76 10.17 -15.75
N ASN A 71 11.10 9.36 -14.92
CA ASN A 71 10.44 8.11 -15.31
C ASN A 71 11.35 7.20 -16.13
N ARG A 72 12.60 7.02 -15.71
CA ARG A 72 13.60 6.20 -16.42
C ARG A 72 13.69 4.76 -15.94
N TYR A 73 13.31 4.52 -14.70
CA TYR A 73 13.61 3.26 -14.01
C TYR A 73 12.38 2.42 -13.72
N SER A 74 11.18 3.02 -13.76
CA SER A 74 9.96 2.38 -13.26
C SER A 74 8.80 2.43 -14.26
N VAL A 75 7.94 1.41 -14.19
CA VAL A 75 6.66 1.35 -14.90
C VAL A 75 5.56 1.03 -13.90
N PRO A 76 4.61 1.95 -13.66
CA PRO A 76 3.49 1.74 -12.73
C PRO A 76 2.71 0.46 -13.05
N TYR A 77 2.43 -0.33 -12.02
CA TYR A 77 1.78 -1.64 -12.14
C TYR A 77 0.45 -1.68 -11.40
N THR A 78 0.45 -1.32 -10.13
CA THR A 78 -0.73 -1.22 -9.27
C THR A 78 -0.63 -0.01 -8.37
N TRP A 79 -1.76 0.43 -7.86
CA TRP A 79 -1.82 1.51 -6.89
C TRP A 79 -2.96 1.30 -5.92
N GLY A 80 -2.97 2.03 -4.85
CA GLY A 80 -4.05 2.01 -3.88
C GLY A 80 -3.82 2.99 -2.74
N THR A 81 -4.65 2.85 -1.73
CA THR A 81 -4.60 3.65 -0.51
C THR A 81 -4.57 2.74 0.72
N VAL A 82 -4.22 3.31 1.86
CA VAL A 82 -4.40 2.67 3.17
C VAL A 82 -5.65 3.26 3.82
N GLY A 83 -6.50 2.41 4.37
CA GLY A 83 -7.72 2.88 5.02
C GLY A 83 -8.18 1.95 6.14
N ILE A 84 -9.42 2.13 6.57
CA ILE A 84 -10.02 1.36 7.65
C ILE A 84 -11.06 0.42 7.08
N ILE A 85 -10.83 -0.90 7.21
CA ILE A 85 -11.89 -1.90 7.04
C ILE A 85 -12.64 -2.07 8.34
N TYR A 86 -13.95 -2.32 8.28
CA TYR A 86 -14.75 -2.58 9.46
C TYR A 86 -15.86 -3.59 9.20
N ASN A 87 -16.20 -4.33 10.25
CA ASN A 87 -17.34 -5.24 10.29
C ASN A 87 -18.55 -4.44 10.81
N VAL A 88 -19.54 -4.25 9.95
CA VAL A 88 -20.73 -3.40 10.22
C VAL A 88 -21.49 -3.89 11.45
N GLN A 89 -21.82 -5.19 11.47
CA GLN A 89 -22.61 -5.79 12.54
C GLN A 89 -21.88 -5.77 13.89
N LYS A 90 -20.58 -6.01 13.86
CA LYS A 90 -19.76 -5.97 15.08
C LYS A 90 -19.64 -4.56 15.66
N LEU A 91 -19.54 -3.53 14.81
CA LEU A 91 -19.61 -2.13 15.27
C LEU A 91 -20.96 -1.79 15.88
N GLU A 92 -22.07 -2.28 15.30
CA GLU A 92 -23.42 -2.12 15.86
C GLU A 92 -23.54 -2.75 17.25
N GLU A 93 -23.04 -3.98 17.42
CA GLU A 93 -23.00 -4.69 18.71
C GLU A 93 -22.22 -3.93 19.78
N LEU A 94 -21.10 -3.30 19.40
CA LEU A 94 -20.28 -2.48 20.30
C LEU A 94 -20.85 -1.08 20.53
N GLY A 95 -21.87 -0.68 19.77
CA GLY A 95 -22.44 0.66 19.79
C GLY A 95 -21.47 1.73 19.28
N VAL A 96 -20.56 1.35 18.38
CA VAL A 96 -19.57 2.23 17.75
C VAL A 96 -20.08 2.63 16.37
N PRO A 97 -20.11 3.93 16.01
CA PRO A 97 -20.47 4.32 14.64
C PRO A 97 -19.40 3.89 13.64
N ALA A 98 -19.78 3.76 12.35
CA ALA A 98 -18.85 3.54 11.26
C ALA A 98 -17.73 4.61 11.29
N PRO A 99 -16.45 4.22 11.14
CA PRO A 99 -15.34 5.16 11.17
C PRO A 99 -15.37 6.10 9.95
N THR A 100 -14.84 7.30 10.12
CA THR A 100 -14.73 8.32 9.06
C THR A 100 -13.38 9.02 9.06
N LYS A 101 -12.58 8.76 10.09
CA LYS A 101 -11.31 9.43 10.35
C LYS A 101 -10.40 8.54 11.18
N TRP A 102 -9.11 8.85 11.18
CA TRP A 102 -8.13 8.05 11.92
C TRP A 102 -8.36 8.03 13.42
N SER A 103 -8.79 9.16 14.04
CA SER A 103 -9.06 9.22 15.50
C SER A 103 -10.15 8.26 15.96
N ASP A 104 -11.01 7.78 15.08
CA ASP A 104 -12.03 6.79 15.44
C ASP A 104 -11.40 5.46 15.92
N LEU A 105 -10.13 5.19 15.55
CA LEU A 105 -9.35 4.04 16.04
C LEU A 105 -8.85 4.19 17.50
N TRP A 106 -9.17 5.30 18.19
CA TRP A 106 -8.88 5.51 19.62
C TRP A 106 -10.12 5.43 20.51
N ASP A 107 -11.25 4.96 19.96
CA ASP A 107 -12.46 4.74 20.76
C ASP A 107 -12.26 3.56 21.72
N GLU A 108 -12.41 3.80 23.02
CA GLU A 108 -12.20 2.77 24.05
C GLU A 108 -13.15 1.56 23.92
N ARG A 109 -14.28 1.73 23.23
CA ARG A 109 -15.23 0.63 22.95
C ARG A 109 -14.64 -0.40 21.98
N LEU A 110 -13.61 -0.03 21.20
CA LEU A 110 -12.87 -0.90 20.30
C LEU A 110 -11.74 -1.68 20.99
N LYS A 111 -11.70 -1.71 22.32
CA LYS A 111 -10.61 -2.39 23.04
C LYS A 111 -10.52 -3.86 22.71
N GLY A 112 -9.40 -4.27 22.13
CA GLY A 112 -9.14 -5.65 21.68
C GLY A 112 -9.80 -6.01 20.34
N GLU A 113 -10.29 -5.00 19.61
CA GLU A 113 -11.03 -5.12 18.36
C GLU A 113 -10.35 -4.43 17.19
N ILE A 114 -9.12 -3.92 17.36
CA ILE A 114 -8.38 -3.18 16.35
C ILE A 114 -7.22 -4.03 15.82
N LEU A 115 -7.14 -4.17 14.51
CA LEU A 115 -5.98 -4.72 13.80
C LEU A 115 -5.19 -3.55 13.21
N MET A 116 -3.96 -3.33 13.70
CA MET A 116 -3.07 -2.30 13.17
C MET A 116 -2.02 -2.90 12.23
N GLN A 117 -1.53 -2.08 11.30
CA GLN A 117 -0.44 -2.48 10.41
C GLN A 117 0.86 -2.75 11.17
N ASP A 118 1.51 -3.88 10.88
CA ASP A 118 2.89 -4.16 11.30
C ASP A 118 3.92 -3.64 10.27
N SER A 119 3.59 -2.54 9.64
CA SER A 119 4.46 -1.73 8.80
C SER A 119 4.80 -0.46 9.55
N VAL A 120 6.11 -0.17 9.69
CA VAL A 120 6.58 1.00 10.43
C VAL A 120 6.01 2.29 9.86
N ARG A 121 6.09 2.44 8.54
CA ARG A 121 5.64 3.65 7.86
C ARG A 121 4.12 3.80 7.94
N ASP A 122 3.35 2.74 7.71
CA ASP A 122 1.88 2.80 7.74
C ASP A 122 1.35 3.00 9.16
N ALA A 123 1.95 2.35 10.16
CA ALA A 123 1.56 2.59 11.56
C ALA A 123 1.80 4.04 11.99
N PHE A 124 2.97 4.62 11.65
CA PHE A 124 3.25 6.03 11.91
C PHE A 124 2.38 6.97 11.08
N MET A 125 2.08 6.63 9.82
CA MET A 125 1.21 7.42 8.96
C MET A 125 -0.16 7.64 9.61
N VAL A 126 -0.77 6.61 10.17
CA VAL A 126 -2.07 6.72 10.87
C VAL A 126 -2.01 7.77 11.98
N ALA A 127 -0.97 7.76 12.82
CA ALA A 127 -0.82 8.71 13.90
C ALA A 127 -0.42 10.13 13.41
N LEU A 128 0.45 10.22 12.42
CA LEU A 128 0.88 11.50 11.85
C LEU A 128 -0.28 12.22 11.16
N LYS A 129 -1.08 11.50 10.37
CA LYS A 129 -2.26 12.08 9.72
C LYS A 129 -3.32 12.53 10.72
N GLU A 130 -3.57 11.76 11.79
CA GLU A 130 -4.45 12.19 12.87
C GLU A 130 -3.96 13.49 13.55
N LEU A 131 -2.65 13.66 13.69
CA LEU A 131 -2.03 14.88 14.23
C LEU A 131 -1.95 16.04 13.23
N GLY A 132 -2.30 15.80 11.96
CA GLY A 132 -2.22 16.80 10.88
C GLY A 132 -0.80 17.03 10.35
N TYR A 133 0.10 16.07 10.56
CA TYR A 133 1.47 16.10 10.06
C TYR A 133 1.60 15.37 8.71
N SER A 134 2.67 15.69 7.96
CA SER A 134 3.05 14.89 6.80
C SER A 134 3.50 13.50 7.23
N MET A 135 3.09 12.47 6.50
CA MET A 135 3.59 11.11 6.72
C MET A 135 5.05 10.94 6.28
N ASN A 136 5.61 11.96 5.66
CA ASN A 136 7.02 12.03 5.25
C ASN A 136 7.86 12.93 6.16
N THR A 137 7.35 13.30 7.33
CA THR A 137 8.11 14.14 8.27
C THR A 137 9.39 13.45 8.75
N THR A 138 10.44 14.24 8.93
CA THR A 138 11.68 13.83 9.59
C THR A 138 11.90 14.61 10.90
N ASP A 139 10.90 15.42 11.31
CA ASP A 139 10.96 16.16 12.57
C ASP A 139 10.81 15.23 13.77
N VAL A 140 11.83 15.21 14.62
CA VAL A 140 11.89 14.35 15.81
C VAL A 140 10.72 14.62 16.76
N GLY A 141 10.29 15.88 16.87
CA GLY A 141 9.18 16.28 17.75
C GLY A 141 7.85 15.71 17.27
N GLU A 142 7.56 15.81 15.97
CA GLU A 142 6.36 15.25 15.36
C GLU A 142 6.33 13.71 15.48
N LEU A 143 7.48 13.04 15.26
CA LEU A 143 7.61 11.60 15.41
C LEU A 143 7.42 11.13 16.86
N GLU A 144 7.92 11.89 17.84
CA GLU A 144 7.71 11.61 19.26
C GLU A 144 6.24 11.81 19.66
N GLU A 145 5.52 12.76 19.09
CA GLU A 145 4.08 12.95 19.29
C GLU A 145 3.29 11.79 18.69
N ALA A 146 3.61 11.38 17.46
CA ALA A 146 3.00 10.22 16.81
C ALA A 146 3.24 8.92 17.62
N LYS A 147 4.47 8.69 18.11
CA LYS A 147 4.76 7.56 19.00
C LYS A 147 3.90 7.57 20.27
N LYS A 148 3.74 8.73 20.93
CA LYS A 148 2.88 8.83 22.12
C LYS A 148 1.44 8.49 21.81
N LEU A 149 0.94 8.89 20.64
CA LEU A 149 -0.40 8.59 20.19
C LEU A 149 -0.58 7.09 19.94
N LEU A 150 0.39 6.44 19.27
CA LEU A 150 0.40 4.99 19.07
C LEU A 150 0.48 4.20 20.37
N LEU A 151 1.27 4.67 21.35
CA LEU A 151 1.33 4.07 22.68
C LEU A 151 -0.02 4.21 23.44
N ALA A 152 -0.73 5.30 23.25
CA ALA A 152 -2.07 5.48 23.82
C ALA A 152 -3.10 4.54 23.16
N GLN A 153 -2.96 4.23 21.87
CA GLN A 153 -3.82 3.29 21.17
C GLN A 153 -3.52 1.82 21.53
N LYS A 154 -2.27 1.49 21.81
CA LYS A 154 -1.81 0.11 21.99
C LYS A 154 -2.69 -0.76 22.90
N PRO A 155 -3.23 -0.28 24.04
CA PRO A 155 -4.15 -1.07 24.90
C PRO A 155 -5.46 -1.47 24.20
N LEU A 156 -5.82 -0.81 23.09
CA LEU A 156 -7.02 -1.08 22.28
C LEU A 156 -6.72 -2.07 21.15
N VAL A 157 -5.46 -2.18 20.74
CA VAL A 157 -5.04 -3.02 19.61
C VAL A 157 -5.07 -4.49 20.00
N GLN A 158 -5.74 -5.31 19.19
CA GLN A 158 -5.72 -6.76 19.30
C GLN A 158 -4.40 -7.35 18.82
N ALA A 159 -3.97 -6.92 17.62
CA ALA A 159 -2.74 -7.39 16.99
C ALA A 159 -2.18 -6.37 15.99
N TYR A 160 -0.86 -6.42 15.81
CA TYR A 160 -0.17 -5.80 14.69
C TYR A 160 0.04 -6.87 13.62
N VAL A 161 -0.50 -6.64 12.42
CA VAL A 161 -0.56 -7.64 11.34
C VAL A 161 -0.35 -6.96 9.99
N VAL A 162 0.02 -7.75 8.97
CA VAL A 162 0.00 -7.34 7.57
C VAL A 162 -1.10 -8.16 6.88
N ASP A 163 -0.78 -9.21 6.14
CA ASP A 163 -1.76 -10.02 5.40
C ASP A 163 -2.73 -10.80 6.31
N GLN A 164 -2.33 -11.09 7.56
CA GLN A 164 -3.19 -11.79 8.52
C GLN A 164 -4.48 -11.02 8.89
N VAL A 165 -4.56 -9.74 8.52
CA VAL A 165 -5.81 -8.96 8.65
C VAL A 165 -6.96 -9.63 7.90
N ARG A 166 -6.69 -10.25 6.73
CA ARG A 166 -7.69 -10.97 5.91
C ARG A 166 -8.40 -12.05 6.70
N ASP A 167 -7.61 -13.03 7.20
CA ASP A 167 -8.17 -14.16 7.94
C ASP A 167 -8.91 -13.69 9.20
N LYS A 168 -8.37 -12.70 9.91
CA LYS A 168 -8.97 -12.19 11.12
C LYS A 168 -10.30 -11.49 10.89
N MET A 169 -10.40 -10.68 9.81
CA MET A 169 -11.66 -10.03 9.44
C MET A 169 -12.68 -11.06 8.94
N LEU A 170 -12.27 -12.05 8.11
CA LEU A 170 -13.13 -13.14 7.64
C LEU A 170 -13.58 -14.11 8.74
N ASN A 171 -12.87 -14.16 9.87
CA ASN A 171 -13.28 -14.95 11.02
C ASN A 171 -14.10 -14.12 12.04
N GLY A 172 -14.36 -12.84 11.77
CA GLY A 172 -15.05 -11.95 12.71
C GLY A 172 -14.27 -11.71 14.00
N GLU A 173 -12.92 -11.86 13.98
CA GLU A 173 -12.08 -11.74 15.18
C GLU A 173 -11.89 -10.29 15.65
N ALA A 174 -12.10 -9.30 14.75
CA ALA A 174 -11.94 -7.87 15.05
C ALA A 174 -13.07 -7.05 14.45
N ALA A 175 -13.31 -5.87 15.03
CA ALA A 175 -14.31 -4.94 14.52
C ALA A 175 -13.76 -4.02 13.44
N VAL A 176 -12.49 -3.64 13.54
CA VAL A 176 -11.81 -2.73 12.60
C VAL A 176 -10.39 -3.17 12.31
N GLY A 177 -9.91 -2.85 11.11
CA GLY A 177 -8.51 -3.10 10.70
C GLY A 177 -7.98 -2.00 9.79
N VAL A 178 -6.69 -1.71 9.87
CA VAL A 178 -6.00 -0.84 8.92
C VAL A 178 -5.45 -1.70 7.80
N ILE A 179 -5.91 -1.48 6.57
CA ILE A 179 -5.56 -2.31 5.40
C ILE A 179 -5.35 -1.50 4.13
N TYR A 180 -4.86 -2.16 3.10
CA TYR A 180 -4.79 -1.63 1.74
C TYR A 180 -6.13 -1.76 1.01
N SER A 181 -6.49 -0.77 0.19
CA SER A 181 -7.82 -0.64 -0.42
C SER A 181 -8.29 -1.85 -1.26
N GLY A 182 -7.37 -2.49 -1.97
CA GLY A 182 -7.70 -3.66 -2.79
C GLY A 182 -8.15 -4.89 -1.99
N GLU A 183 -7.78 -4.96 -0.72
CA GLU A 183 -8.16 -6.07 0.16
C GLU A 183 -9.67 -6.19 0.34
N LEU A 184 -10.39 -5.07 0.28
CA LEU A 184 -11.84 -5.10 0.46
C LEU A 184 -12.54 -5.99 -0.56
N LEU A 185 -12.20 -5.85 -1.86
CA LEU A 185 -12.83 -6.67 -2.91
C LEU A 185 -12.61 -8.16 -2.65
N TYR A 186 -11.36 -8.54 -2.39
CA TYR A 186 -11.02 -9.92 -2.06
C TYR A 186 -11.83 -10.42 -0.85
N LEU A 187 -11.90 -9.62 0.22
CA LEU A 187 -12.60 -9.99 1.44
C LEU A 187 -14.12 -10.09 1.26
N GLN A 188 -14.72 -9.23 0.43
CA GLN A 188 -16.14 -9.29 0.12
C GLN A 188 -16.48 -10.52 -0.72
N GLU A 189 -15.67 -10.87 -1.72
CA GLU A 189 -15.83 -12.09 -2.52
C GLU A 189 -15.69 -13.37 -1.68
N GLU A 190 -14.71 -13.40 -0.76
CA GLU A 190 -14.54 -14.52 0.16
C GLU A 190 -15.67 -14.60 1.19
N ALA A 191 -16.14 -13.47 1.73
CA ALA A 191 -17.26 -13.41 2.66
C ALA A 191 -18.55 -13.94 2.03
N GLU A 192 -18.82 -13.58 0.77
CA GLU A 192 -19.95 -14.13 0.01
C GLU A 192 -19.81 -15.63 -0.23
N THR A 193 -18.60 -16.09 -0.62
CA THR A 193 -18.29 -17.51 -0.84
C THR A 193 -18.48 -18.35 0.44
N LEU A 194 -18.15 -17.78 1.59
CA LEU A 194 -18.26 -18.41 2.90
C LEU A 194 -19.68 -18.28 3.51
N ASP A 195 -20.61 -17.56 2.87
CA ASP A 195 -21.96 -17.27 3.36
C ASP A 195 -21.94 -16.64 4.77
N LEU A 196 -21.07 -15.63 4.95
CA LEU A 196 -20.95 -14.94 6.23
C LEU A 196 -22.19 -14.08 6.51
N ASP A 197 -22.53 -13.92 7.79
CA ASP A 197 -23.70 -13.19 8.27
C ASP A 197 -23.40 -11.71 8.64
N TYR A 198 -22.28 -11.17 8.16
CA TYR A 198 -21.86 -9.80 8.37
C TYR A 198 -21.23 -9.17 7.13
N ASP A 199 -21.29 -7.86 7.06
CA ASP A 199 -20.79 -7.05 5.95
C ASP A 199 -19.44 -6.43 6.32
N LEU A 200 -18.52 -6.43 5.37
CA LEU A 200 -17.24 -5.74 5.44
C LEU A 200 -17.27 -4.50 4.56
N GLU A 201 -16.95 -3.37 5.15
CA GLU A 201 -16.91 -2.07 4.50
C GLU A 201 -15.53 -1.42 4.67
N TYR A 202 -15.19 -0.48 3.80
CA TYR A 202 -13.93 0.26 3.83
C TYR A 202 -14.20 1.76 3.79
N VAL A 203 -13.38 2.51 4.52
CA VAL A 203 -13.42 3.97 4.48
C VAL A 203 -12.01 4.53 4.29
N LEU A 204 -11.94 5.57 3.46
CA LEU A 204 -10.77 6.41 3.32
C LEU A 204 -10.87 7.55 4.34
N PRO A 205 -9.97 7.62 5.36
CA PRO A 205 -10.05 8.65 6.39
C PRO A 205 -9.83 10.06 5.81
N LYS A 206 -10.65 11.00 6.24
CA LYS A 206 -10.68 12.38 5.71
C LYS A 206 -9.40 13.19 5.92
N GLU A 207 -8.57 12.81 6.88
CA GLU A 207 -7.25 13.43 7.11
C GLU A 207 -6.26 13.10 5.99
N GLY A 208 -6.64 12.22 5.07
CA GLY A 208 -5.76 11.67 4.03
C GLY A 208 -4.95 10.48 4.52
N THR A 209 -4.22 9.89 3.61
CA THR A 209 -3.53 8.61 3.82
C THR A 209 -2.32 8.46 2.90
N ASN A 210 -1.69 7.30 2.92
CA ASN A 210 -0.74 6.86 1.91
C ASN A 210 -1.47 6.49 0.61
N LEU A 211 -1.13 7.18 -0.48
CA LEU A 211 -1.41 6.74 -1.84
C LEU A 211 -0.14 6.09 -2.38
N TRP A 212 -0.09 4.79 -2.41
CA TRP A 212 1.08 4.04 -2.86
C TRP A 212 0.99 3.65 -4.34
N ILE A 213 2.14 3.53 -4.98
CA ILE A 213 2.28 3.08 -6.38
C ILE A 213 3.39 2.04 -6.43
N ASP A 214 3.02 0.79 -6.68
CA ASP A 214 3.98 -0.26 -6.97
C ASP A 214 4.34 -0.24 -8.45
N SER A 215 5.61 -0.37 -8.74
CA SER A 215 6.08 -0.30 -10.12
C SER A 215 7.13 -1.37 -10.43
N TRP A 216 7.08 -1.89 -11.64
CA TRP A 216 8.13 -2.77 -12.14
C TRP A 216 9.41 -2.00 -12.43
N VAL A 217 10.51 -2.49 -11.86
CA VAL A 217 11.87 -1.98 -12.08
C VAL A 217 12.81 -3.12 -12.44
N ILE A 218 13.97 -2.80 -13.02
CA ILE A 218 14.98 -3.75 -13.44
C ILE A 218 16.25 -3.51 -12.61
N PRO A 219 16.70 -4.46 -11.76
CA PRO A 219 17.97 -4.35 -11.07
C PRO A 219 19.16 -4.18 -12.04
N ASP A 220 20.18 -3.43 -11.62
CA ASP A 220 21.36 -3.13 -12.43
C ASP A 220 22.18 -4.40 -12.82
N ASN A 221 22.09 -5.45 -11.97
CA ASN A 221 22.74 -6.75 -12.18
C ASN A 221 21.87 -7.77 -12.94
N ALA A 222 20.73 -7.35 -13.51
CA ALA A 222 19.83 -8.21 -14.29
C ALA A 222 20.55 -8.85 -15.49
N LYS A 223 20.40 -10.16 -15.64
CA LYS A 223 21.05 -10.92 -16.72
C LYS A 223 20.25 -10.93 -18.01
N ASN A 224 18.94 -10.72 -17.92
CA ASN A 224 18.01 -10.81 -19.04
C ASN A 224 17.18 -9.54 -19.19
N LYS A 225 17.82 -8.35 -19.12
CA LYS A 225 17.19 -7.02 -19.14
C LYS A 225 16.14 -6.87 -20.27
N GLU A 226 16.50 -7.24 -21.52
CA GLU A 226 15.59 -7.16 -22.67
C GLU A 226 14.34 -8.05 -22.49
N ASN A 227 14.48 -9.22 -21.86
CA ASN A 227 13.34 -10.07 -21.55
C ASN A 227 12.49 -9.51 -20.43
N ALA A 228 13.10 -8.83 -19.44
CA ALA A 228 12.39 -8.11 -18.40
C ALA A 228 11.57 -6.95 -19.00
N GLU A 229 12.13 -6.17 -19.90
CA GLU A 229 11.43 -5.12 -20.63
C GLU A 229 10.23 -5.66 -21.42
N LYS A 230 10.40 -6.80 -22.12
CA LYS A 230 9.29 -7.47 -22.82
C LYS A 230 8.23 -8.00 -21.86
N TRP A 231 8.62 -8.47 -20.68
CA TRP A 231 7.70 -8.88 -19.63
C TRP A 231 6.91 -7.70 -19.10
N ILE A 232 7.55 -6.60 -18.77
CA ILE A 232 6.91 -5.36 -18.33
C ILE A 232 5.94 -4.86 -19.41
N ASN A 233 6.37 -4.86 -20.69
CA ASN A 233 5.52 -4.50 -21.81
C ASN A 233 4.27 -5.40 -21.93
N PHE A 234 4.43 -6.70 -21.69
CA PHE A 234 3.31 -7.64 -21.68
C PHE A 234 2.30 -7.31 -20.57
N LEU A 235 2.77 -6.96 -19.37
CA LEU A 235 1.91 -6.58 -18.25
C LEU A 235 1.13 -5.28 -18.50
N CYS A 236 1.69 -4.36 -19.32
CA CYS A 236 1.01 -3.12 -19.72
C CYS A 236 -0.07 -3.32 -20.81
N ARG A 237 -0.30 -4.52 -21.31
CA ARG A 237 -1.42 -4.82 -22.22
C ARG A 237 -2.74 -4.69 -21.45
N PRO A 238 -3.78 -4.03 -22.01
CA PRO A 238 -5.05 -3.86 -21.32
C PRO A 238 -5.70 -5.17 -20.88
N ASP A 239 -5.73 -6.18 -21.76
CA ASP A 239 -6.31 -7.50 -21.49
C ASP A 239 -5.55 -8.30 -20.41
N ILE A 240 -4.28 -7.99 -20.20
CA ILE A 240 -3.46 -8.59 -19.13
C ILE A 240 -3.61 -7.80 -17.84
N ALA A 241 -3.63 -6.46 -17.91
CA ALA A 241 -3.83 -5.61 -16.75
C ALA A 241 -5.21 -5.84 -16.10
N VAL A 242 -6.26 -6.10 -16.90
CA VAL A 242 -7.57 -6.53 -16.38
C VAL A 242 -7.45 -7.84 -15.60
N LYS A 243 -6.80 -8.86 -16.17
CA LYS A 243 -6.62 -10.15 -15.47
C LYS A 243 -5.79 -10.04 -14.20
N ASN A 244 -4.80 -9.14 -14.19
CA ASN A 244 -4.05 -8.86 -12.99
C ASN A 244 -4.95 -8.21 -11.94
N PHE A 245 -5.73 -7.19 -12.32
CA PHE A 245 -6.69 -6.56 -11.43
C PHE A 245 -7.67 -7.57 -10.84
N GLU A 246 -8.32 -8.39 -11.67
CA GLU A 246 -9.26 -9.43 -11.24
C GLU A 246 -8.64 -10.47 -10.29
N TYR A 247 -7.33 -10.70 -10.37
CA TYR A 247 -6.63 -11.66 -9.52
C TYR A 247 -6.10 -11.05 -8.22
N ILE A 248 -5.54 -9.83 -8.28
CA ILE A 248 -4.90 -9.18 -7.12
C ILE A 248 -5.77 -8.13 -6.44
N THR A 249 -6.87 -7.73 -7.08
CA THR A 249 -7.89 -6.76 -6.62
C THR A 249 -7.39 -5.33 -6.35
N TYR A 250 -6.10 -5.03 -6.58
CA TYR A 250 -5.56 -3.67 -6.46
C TYR A 250 -5.77 -2.86 -7.73
N ALA A 251 -6.04 -1.55 -7.56
CA ALA A 251 -6.34 -0.66 -8.66
C ALA A 251 -5.24 -0.64 -9.73
N THR A 252 -5.66 -0.62 -10.99
CA THR A 252 -4.74 -0.56 -12.12
C THR A 252 -4.49 0.89 -12.56
N PRO A 253 -3.23 1.29 -12.78
CA PRO A 253 -2.90 2.56 -13.40
C PRO A 253 -3.08 2.54 -14.93
N ASN A 254 -3.45 1.40 -15.51
CA ASN A 254 -3.64 1.23 -16.95
C ASN A 254 -5.02 1.74 -17.36
N LYS A 255 -5.06 2.93 -17.98
CA LYS A 255 -6.31 3.57 -18.40
C LYS A 255 -7.10 2.72 -19.39
N ALA A 256 -6.43 2.11 -20.36
CA ALA A 256 -7.08 1.28 -21.35
C ALA A 256 -7.65 -0.01 -20.74
N ALA A 257 -7.05 -0.52 -19.66
CA ALA A 257 -7.62 -1.61 -18.87
C ALA A 257 -8.84 -1.14 -18.07
N PHE A 258 -8.73 0.00 -17.37
CA PHE A 258 -9.84 0.57 -16.62
C PHE A 258 -11.09 0.77 -17.49
N GLU A 259 -10.93 1.25 -18.73
CA GLU A 259 -12.05 1.46 -19.70
C GLU A 259 -12.79 0.17 -20.08
N ILE A 260 -12.18 -1.01 -19.90
CA ILE A 260 -12.77 -2.32 -20.23
C ILE A 260 -13.02 -3.21 -19.02
N LEU A 261 -12.79 -2.73 -17.79
CA LEU A 261 -13.23 -3.40 -16.57
C LEU A 261 -14.76 -3.45 -16.52
N ASP A 262 -15.27 -4.43 -15.77
CA ASP A 262 -16.70 -4.47 -15.47
C ASP A 262 -17.12 -3.14 -14.79
N PRO A 263 -18.28 -2.55 -15.19
CA PRO A 263 -18.78 -1.31 -14.58
C PRO A 263 -18.87 -1.35 -13.05
N GLU A 264 -19.15 -2.49 -12.46
CA GLU A 264 -19.19 -2.67 -10.99
C GLU A 264 -17.85 -2.33 -10.35
N TYR A 265 -16.73 -2.76 -10.94
CA TYR A 265 -15.41 -2.41 -10.47
C TYR A 265 -15.06 -0.94 -10.71
N GLN A 266 -15.43 -0.39 -11.89
CA GLN A 266 -15.15 1.02 -12.20
C GLN A 266 -15.85 1.99 -11.23
N GLU A 267 -17.05 1.62 -10.75
CA GLU A 267 -17.87 2.41 -9.83
C GLU A 267 -17.48 2.21 -8.35
N ASN A 268 -16.64 1.22 -8.04
CA ASN A 268 -16.23 0.93 -6.68
C ASN A 268 -15.26 1.99 -6.13
N LYS A 269 -15.77 2.88 -5.28
CA LYS A 269 -15.01 4.00 -4.72
C LYS A 269 -13.97 3.60 -3.68
N SER A 270 -14.09 2.42 -3.10
CA SER A 270 -13.05 1.91 -2.20
C SER A 270 -11.76 1.57 -2.94
N VAL A 271 -11.87 1.15 -4.20
CA VAL A 271 -10.72 0.79 -5.06
C VAL A 271 -10.31 1.95 -5.94
N PHE A 272 -11.28 2.67 -6.53
CA PHE A 272 -11.09 3.82 -7.40
C PHE A 272 -11.75 5.08 -6.78
N PRO A 273 -11.19 5.62 -5.69
CA PRO A 273 -11.75 6.80 -5.02
C PRO A 273 -11.76 8.02 -5.95
N ASP A 274 -12.66 8.95 -5.69
CA ASP A 274 -12.72 10.20 -6.42
C ASP A 274 -11.50 11.10 -6.07
N THR A 275 -11.13 11.99 -6.97
CA THR A 275 -9.92 12.80 -6.81
C THR A 275 -9.94 13.70 -5.57
N ASP A 276 -11.11 14.17 -5.17
CA ASP A 276 -11.30 15.00 -3.98
C ASP A 276 -11.12 14.22 -2.67
N GLU A 277 -11.41 12.92 -2.67
CA GLU A 277 -11.14 12.03 -1.53
C GLU A 277 -9.63 11.82 -1.30
N LEU A 278 -8.81 12.03 -2.33
CA LEU A 278 -7.36 11.89 -2.28
C LEU A 278 -6.61 13.21 -2.00
N GLU A 279 -7.31 14.34 -1.82
CA GLU A 279 -6.70 15.68 -1.71
C GLU A 279 -5.63 15.76 -0.61
N ASN A 280 -5.86 15.11 0.53
CA ASN A 280 -4.96 15.11 1.68
C ASN A 280 -4.00 13.90 1.72
N SER A 281 -4.04 13.05 0.71
CA SER A 281 -3.19 11.86 0.63
C SER A 281 -1.82 12.21 0.06
N GLU A 282 -0.80 11.50 0.54
CA GLU A 282 0.58 11.67 0.11
C GLU A 282 1.14 10.35 -0.46
N VAL A 283 2.17 10.45 -1.27
CA VAL A 283 3.01 9.31 -1.68
C VAL A 283 4.20 9.26 -0.73
N TYR A 284 4.64 8.05 -0.34
CA TYR A 284 5.85 7.94 0.47
C TYR A 284 7.09 8.39 -0.29
N SER A 285 7.96 9.09 0.43
CA SER A 285 9.31 9.41 -0.01
C SER A 285 10.34 8.60 0.79
N TYR A 286 11.48 8.32 0.19
CA TYR A 286 12.64 7.85 0.93
C TYR A 286 13.20 8.99 1.77
N LEU A 287 13.28 8.80 3.07
CA LEU A 287 13.64 9.86 4.03
C LEU A 287 15.12 9.88 4.39
N GLY A 288 15.89 8.96 3.83
CA GLY A 288 17.30 8.75 4.18
C GLY A 288 17.47 7.81 5.36
N THR A 289 18.68 7.23 5.47
CA THR A 289 18.99 6.21 6.48
C THR A 289 18.79 6.69 7.92
N GLU A 290 19.13 7.94 8.21
CA GLU A 290 18.99 8.50 9.57
C GLU A 290 17.51 8.56 10.02
N ALA A 291 16.61 8.97 9.12
CA ALA A 291 15.19 8.99 9.41
C ALA A 291 14.62 7.56 9.49
N ASP A 292 15.00 6.67 8.57
CA ASP A 292 14.59 5.26 8.61
C ASP A 292 14.99 4.60 9.94
N ASP A 293 16.22 4.84 10.41
CA ASP A 293 16.73 4.33 11.70
C ASP A 293 15.90 4.88 12.87
N LEU A 294 15.54 6.17 12.83
CA LEU A 294 14.72 6.80 13.84
C LEU A 294 13.31 6.19 13.89
N TYR A 295 12.63 6.10 12.75
CA TYR A 295 11.30 5.45 12.66
C TYR A 295 11.34 4.03 13.22
N ASN A 296 12.33 3.23 12.82
CA ASN A 296 12.51 1.86 13.29
C ASN A 296 12.75 1.79 14.81
N ALA A 297 13.57 2.71 15.36
CA ALA A 297 13.83 2.77 16.80
C ALA A 297 12.54 3.09 17.58
N LEU A 298 11.80 4.10 17.15
CA LEU A 298 10.54 4.51 17.78
C LEU A 298 9.47 3.43 17.67
N TRP A 299 9.37 2.74 16.52
CA TRP A 299 8.46 1.61 16.33
C TRP A 299 8.77 0.45 17.27
N LYS A 300 10.05 0.14 17.45
CA LYS A 300 10.48 -0.87 18.41
C LYS A 300 10.06 -0.51 19.84
N GLU A 301 10.12 0.77 20.21
CA GLU A 301 9.62 1.24 21.50
C GLU A 301 8.10 1.03 21.63
N VAL A 302 7.31 1.38 20.58
CA VAL A 302 5.86 1.13 20.56
C VAL A 302 5.57 -0.37 20.74
N LYS A 303 6.28 -1.23 20.01
CA LYS A 303 6.05 -2.69 20.07
C LYS A 303 6.46 -3.32 21.40
N SER A 304 7.46 -2.76 22.11
CA SER A 304 8.06 -3.37 23.30
C SER A 304 7.39 -2.99 24.63
N GLN A 305 6.62 -1.91 24.69
CA GLN A 305 5.88 -1.48 25.88
C GLN A 305 4.49 -2.13 25.94
#